data_94e9594db688c3d9a170bbfc7f7fe750
#
_entry.id   94e9594db688c3d9a170bbfc7f7fe750
#
_cell.length_a   1.000
_cell.length_b   1.000
_cell.length_c   1.000
_cell.angle_alpha   90.00
_cell.angle_beta   90.00
_cell.angle_gamma   90.00
#
_symmetry.space_group_name_H-M   'P 1'
#
loop_
_entity.id
_entity.type
_entity.pdbx_description
1 polymer ?
#
loop_
_entity_poly.entity_id
_entity_poly.type
_entity_poly.pdbx_seq_one_letter_code
_entity_poly.pdbx_strand_id
1 'polypeptide(L)'
;TDGKYLAVITKNGLWIKDKINQNTLIINSEKIEDNYLIENFISEFDENFISTRNITSKKIDITNNVWKIYDAKIFINNEYEYAEQLKLTTNFDYKRIISLYSNLSSLNIHELYELRKNYKKLNFSSTEVDLQILKIFSFPFYLLLMTIFSASIMLRIKQLNGVTTKIFLGLFFSVIIYYLSNFSYALGTSERAPLVIAVFLPIFILSIINIILVQKINEK
;
A
#
# COMPACT_ATOMS: atom_id res chain seq x y z
N THR A 1 14.62 5.99 -15.73
CA THR A 1 14.58 5.31 -14.42
C THR A 1 15.94 4.67 -14.18
N ASP A 2 16.77 5.26 -13.31
CA ASP A 2 18.15 4.81 -13.10
C ASP A 2 18.28 3.42 -12.46
N GLY A 3 17.19 2.74 -12.16
CA GLY A 3 17.16 1.35 -11.68
C GLY A 3 18.04 1.03 -10.46
N LYS A 4 18.47 2.08 -9.72
CA LYS A 4 19.46 1.95 -8.65
C LYS A 4 18.92 1.27 -7.39
N TYR A 5 17.64 1.45 -7.10
CA TYR A 5 17.02 0.94 -5.88
C TYR A 5 15.65 0.37 -6.18
N LEU A 6 15.34 -0.78 -5.62
CA LEU A 6 14.03 -1.41 -5.72
C LEU A 6 13.80 -2.22 -4.44
N ALA A 7 12.66 -2.05 -3.81
CA ALA A 7 12.20 -2.97 -2.78
C ALA A 7 10.77 -3.38 -3.08
N VAL A 8 10.48 -4.68 -3.05
CA VAL A 8 9.18 -5.27 -3.38
C VAL A 8 8.82 -6.29 -2.31
N ILE A 9 7.59 -6.22 -1.85
CA ILE A 9 7.02 -7.22 -0.96
C ILE A 9 6.19 -8.18 -1.79
N THR A 10 6.44 -9.45 -1.63
CA THR A 10 5.71 -10.53 -2.27
C THR A 10 5.12 -11.46 -1.22
N LYS A 11 4.29 -12.42 -1.64
CA LYS A 11 3.83 -13.49 -0.73
C LYS A 11 4.97 -14.31 -0.12
N ASN A 12 6.14 -14.29 -0.75
CA ASN A 12 7.33 -15.06 -0.35
C ASN A 12 8.39 -14.20 0.37
N GLY A 13 8.02 -13.03 0.89
CA GLY A 13 8.90 -12.17 1.67
C GLY A 13 9.27 -10.85 1.02
N LEU A 14 10.22 -10.15 1.65
CA LEU A 14 10.76 -8.86 1.21
C LEU A 14 11.91 -9.09 0.22
N TRP A 15 11.85 -8.40 -0.92
CA TRP A 15 12.93 -8.35 -1.89
C TRP A 15 13.45 -6.92 -2.00
N ILE A 16 14.74 -6.74 -1.79
CA ILE A 16 15.41 -5.44 -1.94
C ILE A 16 16.50 -5.58 -2.99
N LYS A 17 16.49 -4.69 -3.98
CA LYS A 17 17.60 -4.45 -4.88
C LYS A 17 18.22 -3.11 -4.50
N ASP A 18 19.48 -3.11 -4.13
CA ASP A 18 20.23 -1.91 -3.78
C ASP A 18 21.51 -1.84 -4.64
N LYS A 19 21.86 -0.65 -5.10
CA LYS A 19 23.08 -0.43 -5.87
C LYS A 19 24.03 0.45 -5.07
N ILE A 20 25.13 -0.14 -4.58
CA ILE A 20 26.13 0.52 -3.75
C ILE A 20 27.48 0.37 -4.43
N ASN A 21 28.20 1.46 -4.61
CA ASN A 21 29.58 1.47 -5.16
C ASN A 21 29.75 0.57 -6.40
N GLN A 22 28.83 0.68 -7.36
CA GLN A 22 28.81 -0.10 -8.60
C GLN A 22 28.31 -1.55 -8.45
N ASN A 23 28.29 -2.13 -7.24
CA ASN A 23 27.76 -3.46 -6.98
C ASN A 23 26.23 -3.41 -6.81
N THR A 24 25.57 -4.48 -7.23
CA THR A 24 24.13 -4.66 -7.02
C THR A 24 23.92 -5.69 -5.93
N LEU A 25 23.21 -5.30 -4.87
CA LEU A 25 22.77 -6.19 -3.81
C LEU A 25 21.33 -6.60 -4.06
N ILE A 26 21.06 -7.89 -4.04
CA ILE A 26 19.71 -8.44 -4.01
C ILE A 26 19.52 -9.12 -2.67
N ILE A 27 18.59 -8.62 -1.88
CA ILE A 27 18.32 -9.07 -0.53
C ILE A 27 16.93 -9.67 -0.50
N ASN A 28 16.80 -10.90 -0.06
CA ASN A 28 15.54 -11.54 0.22
C ASN A 28 15.43 -11.83 1.71
N SER A 29 14.27 -11.56 2.30
CA SER A 29 13.98 -11.81 3.70
C SER A 29 12.58 -12.38 3.84
N GLU A 30 12.40 -13.42 4.63
CA GLU A 30 11.10 -14.07 4.80
C GLU A 30 10.12 -13.17 5.55
N LYS A 31 10.57 -12.52 6.62
CA LYS A 31 9.74 -11.64 7.45
C LYS A 31 10.53 -10.56 8.17
N ILE A 32 9.80 -9.57 8.69
CA ILE A 32 10.33 -8.54 9.59
C ILE A 32 9.74 -8.77 10.97
N GLU A 33 10.59 -8.76 11.99
CA GLU A 33 10.20 -8.76 13.40
C GLU A 33 10.91 -7.59 14.10
N ASP A 34 10.13 -6.63 14.58
CA ASP A 34 10.63 -5.37 15.12
C ASP A 34 11.62 -4.69 14.16
N ASN A 35 12.87 -4.47 14.59
CA ASN A 35 13.92 -3.86 13.80
C ASN A 35 14.83 -4.89 13.10
N TYR A 36 14.36 -6.14 12.94
CA TYR A 36 15.15 -7.23 12.40
C TYR A 36 14.52 -7.86 11.18
N LEU A 37 15.33 -8.13 10.16
CA LEU A 37 14.99 -9.05 9.09
C LEU A 37 15.32 -10.48 9.52
N ILE A 38 14.44 -11.41 9.24
CA ILE A 38 14.56 -12.82 9.66
C ILE A 38 14.61 -13.70 8.42
N GLU A 39 15.46 -14.77 8.50
CA GLU A 39 15.74 -15.73 7.42
C GLU A 39 16.10 -15.01 6.11
N ASN A 40 17.35 -14.58 6.06
CA ASN A 40 17.82 -13.68 5.01
C ASN A 40 18.75 -14.39 4.03
N PHE A 41 18.60 -14.03 2.76
CA PHE A 41 19.50 -14.39 1.69
C PHE A 41 19.91 -13.13 0.92
N ILE A 42 21.21 -12.87 0.85
CA ILE A 42 21.78 -11.70 0.17
C ILE A 42 22.68 -12.21 -0.94
N SER A 43 22.46 -11.74 -2.17
CA SER A 43 23.37 -11.96 -3.28
C SER A 43 23.97 -10.63 -3.70
N GLU A 44 25.28 -10.59 -3.82
CA GLU A 44 26.02 -9.45 -4.35
C GLU A 44 26.51 -9.74 -5.76
N PHE A 45 26.29 -8.79 -6.66
CA PHE A 45 26.66 -8.86 -8.07
C PHE A 45 27.57 -7.69 -8.42
N ASP A 46 28.52 -7.92 -9.30
CA ASP A 46 29.35 -6.88 -9.90
C ASP A 46 28.59 -6.08 -10.98
N GLU A 47 29.28 -5.17 -11.67
CA GLU A 47 28.71 -4.36 -12.77
C GLU A 47 28.21 -5.20 -13.94
N ASN A 48 28.78 -6.38 -14.16
CA ASN A 48 28.44 -7.32 -15.22
C ASN A 48 27.32 -8.29 -14.83
N PHE A 49 26.72 -8.12 -13.65
CA PHE A 49 25.75 -9.05 -13.06
C PHE A 49 26.32 -10.47 -12.79
N ILE A 50 27.62 -10.58 -12.54
CA ILE A 50 28.24 -11.81 -12.09
C ILE A 50 28.16 -11.84 -10.57
N SER A 51 27.66 -12.95 -9.98
CA SER A 51 27.57 -13.09 -8.53
C SER A 51 28.97 -13.16 -7.93
N THR A 52 29.27 -12.24 -7.04
CA THR A 52 30.56 -12.16 -6.33
C THR A 52 30.53 -12.91 -5.01
N ARG A 53 29.42 -12.83 -4.28
CA ARG A 53 29.21 -13.58 -3.03
C ARG A 53 27.73 -13.71 -2.70
N ASN A 54 27.41 -14.78 -1.96
CA ASN A 54 26.11 -15.00 -1.37
C ASN A 54 26.24 -15.08 0.15
N ILE A 55 25.30 -14.45 0.86
CA ILE A 55 25.31 -14.40 2.31
C ILE A 55 23.96 -14.89 2.81
N THR A 56 23.96 -15.87 3.71
CA THR A 56 22.78 -16.32 4.43
C THR A 56 22.91 -15.97 5.89
N SER A 57 21.82 -15.49 6.49
CA SER A 57 21.80 -15.25 7.94
C SER A 57 20.39 -15.39 8.49
N LYS A 58 20.29 -15.77 9.77
CA LYS A 58 19.00 -15.86 10.45
C LYS A 58 18.46 -14.50 10.85
N LYS A 59 19.33 -13.51 11.09
CA LYS A 59 18.93 -12.23 11.67
C LYS A 59 19.82 -11.09 11.19
N ILE A 60 19.18 -9.99 10.75
CA ILE A 60 19.84 -8.75 10.35
C ILE A 60 19.20 -7.58 11.09
N ASP A 61 20.01 -6.78 11.79
CA ASP A 61 19.59 -5.52 12.39
C ASP A 61 19.57 -4.41 11.32
N ILE A 62 18.40 -3.83 11.08
CA ILE A 62 18.15 -2.81 10.06
C ILE A 62 17.87 -1.42 10.64
N THR A 63 18.17 -1.21 11.92
CA THR A 63 17.87 0.05 12.62
C THR A 63 18.47 1.27 11.92
N ASN A 64 19.66 1.11 11.33
CA ASN A 64 20.41 2.15 10.64
C ASN A 64 20.75 1.72 9.21
N ASN A 65 21.30 2.65 8.41
CA ASN A 65 21.80 2.36 7.05
C ASN A 65 23.02 1.42 7.02
N VAL A 66 23.65 1.14 8.18
CA VAL A 66 24.68 0.13 8.33
C VAL A 66 24.05 -1.06 9.04
N TRP A 67 23.70 -2.06 8.26
CA TRP A 67 23.06 -3.28 8.76
C TRP A 67 24.09 -4.17 9.44
N LYS A 68 23.67 -4.78 10.54
CA LYS A 68 24.48 -5.79 11.24
C LYS A 68 23.86 -7.16 10.97
N ILE A 69 24.59 -7.98 10.23
CA ILE A 69 24.21 -9.34 9.89
C ILE A 69 24.83 -10.25 10.95
N TYR A 70 23.99 -11.00 11.65
CA TYR A 70 24.43 -11.93 12.69
C TYR A 70 24.50 -13.35 12.13
N ASP A 71 25.50 -14.12 12.58
CA ASP A 71 25.72 -15.51 12.18
C ASP A 71 25.71 -15.68 10.65
N ALA A 72 26.50 -14.84 9.98
CA ALA A 72 26.57 -14.82 8.53
C ALA A 72 27.34 -16.02 7.99
N LYS A 73 26.71 -16.78 7.10
CA LYS A 73 27.36 -17.79 6.25
C LYS A 73 27.58 -17.16 4.89
N ILE A 74 28.84 -16.96 4.54
CA ILE A 74 29.25 -16.31 3.29
C ILE A 74 29.76 -17.38 2.35
N PHE A 75 29.24 -17.39 1.12
CA PHE A 75 29.67 -18.31 0.07
C PHE A 75 30.38 -17.52 -1.03
N ILE A 76 31.67 -17.79 -1.21
CA ILE A 76 32.55 -17.16 -2.18
C ILE A 76 33.36 -18.25 -2.87
N ASN A 77 33.40 -18.26 -4.20
CA ASN A 77 34.28 -19.16 -4.99
C ASN A 77 34.23 -20.65 -4.58
N ASN A 78 33.01 -21.17 -4.30
CA ASN A 78 32.78 -22.53 -3.81
C ASN A 78 33.29 -22.86 -2.38
N GLU A 79 33.65 -21.85 -1.62
CA GLU A 79 34.03 -21.99 -0.22
C GLU A 79 33.05 -21.30 0.71
N TYR A 80 32.88 -21.84 1.93
CA TYR A 80 32.05 -21.26 2.97
C TYR A 80 32.91 -20.60 4.04
N GLU A 81 32.61 -19.36 4.31
CA GLU A 81 33.21 -18.60 5.40
C GLU A 81 32.12 -18.24 6.42
N TYR A 82 32.46 -18.24 7.70
CA TYR A 82 31.54 -17.90 8.78
C TYR A 82 32.00 -16.61 9.47
N ALA A 83 31.08 -15.67 9.64
CA ALA A 83 31.31 -14.46 10.41
C ALA A 83 30.24 -14.30 11.47
N GLU A 84 30.65 -14.14 12.75
CA GLU A 84 29.68 -13.87 13.84
C GLU A 84 28.91 -12.57 13.60
N GLN A 85 29.57 -11.57 13.05
CA GLN A 85 28.96 -10.30 12.71
C GLN A 85 29.58 -9.71 11.44
N LEU A 86 28.73 -9.40 10.46
CA LEU A 86 29.12 -8.71 9.24
C LEU A 86 28.37 -7.37 9.15
N LYS A 87 29.07 -6.31 8.77
CA LYS A 87 28.46 -5.00 8.51
C LYS A 87 28.22 -4.83 7.01
N LEU A 88 27.00 -4.46 6.65
CA LEU A 88 26.59 -4.18 5.28
C LEU A 88 26.01 -2.77 5.22
N THR A 89 26.64 -1.88 4.47
CA THR A 89 26.08 -0.55 4.22
C THR A 89 24.98 -0.66 3.17
N THR A 90 23.82 -0.04 3.40
CA THR A 90 22.70 -0.04 2.47
C THR A 90 22.09 1.36 2.39
N ASN A 91 21.28 1.60 1.36
CA ASN A 91 20.47 2.82 1.24
C ASN A 91 19.10 2.69 1.91
N PHE A 92 18.82 1.55 2.54
CA PHE A 92 17.58 1.26 3.25
C PHE A 92 17.82 1.24 4.76
N ASP A 93 17.03 2.01 5.48
CA ASP A 93 16.90 1.99 6.92
C ASP A 93 15.57 1.33 7.34
N TYR A 94 15.41 1.07 8.64
CA TYR A 94 14.18 0.51 9.19
C TYR A 94 12.92 1.29 8.77
N LYS A 95 12.97 2.63 8.82
CA LYS A 95 11.82 3.47 8.48
C LYS A 95 11.39 3.29 7.02
N ARG A 96 12.35 3.21 6.10
CA ARG A 96 12.06 2.98 4.68
C ARG A 96 11.48 1.60 4.43
N ILE A 97 12.02 0.58 5.10
CA ILE A 97 11.54 -0.79 4.94
C ILE A 97 10.12 -0.92 5.53
N ILE A 98 9.89 -0.45 6.76
CA ILE A 98 8.57 -0.49 7.39
C ILE A 98 7.53 0.29 6.58
N SER A 99 7.91 1.40 5.95
CA SER A 99 6.97 2.14 5.10
C SER A 99 6.47 1.33 3.90
N LEU A 100 7.22 0.32 3.46
CA LEU A 100 6.81 -0.61 2.41
C LEU A 100 5.87 -1.71 2.94
N TYR A 101 6.02 -2.09 4.22
CA TYR A 101 5.18 -3.11 4.88
C TYR A 101 3.90 -2.55 5.48
N SER A 102 3.87 -1.24 5.77
CA SER A 102 2.71 -0.66 6.43
C SER A 102 1.45 -0.75 5.56
N ASN A 103 0.38 -1.22 6.15
CA ASN A 103 -0.92 -1.15 5.51
C ASN A 103 -1.28 0.32 5.30
N LEU A 104 -1.43 0.75 4.05
CA LEU A 104 -1.72 2.14 3.69
C LEU A 104 -2.93 2.72 4.41
N SER A 105 -3.90 1.87 4.77
CA SER A 105 -5.11 2.30 5.48
C SER A 105 -4.88 2.58 6.97
N SER A 106 -3.76 2.14 7.55
CA SER A 106 -3.41 2.41 8.95
C SER A 106 -2.52 3.64 9.13
N LEU A 107 -1.98 4.17 8.03
CA LEU A 107 -1.12 5.35 8.05
C LEU A 107 -1.94 6.63 8.17
N ASN A 108 -1.43 7.57 8.97
CA ASN A 108 -1.98 8.91 9.03
C ASN A 108 -1.60 9.73 7.78
N ILE A 109 -2.25 10.86 7.57
CA ILE A 109 -2.06 11.66 6.35
C ILE A 109 -0.62 12.17 6.18
N HIS A 110 0.06 12.48 7.28
CA HIS A 110 1.45 12.93 7.27
C HIS A 110 2.41 11.81 6.83
N GLU A 111 2.22 10.63 7.38
CA GLU A 111 2.99 9.42 7.02
C GLU A 111 2.76 9.04 5.55
N LEU A 112 1.53 9.17 5.04
CA LEU A 112 1.23 8.95 3.62
C LEU A 112 1.96 9.94 2.71
N TYR A 113 2.08 11.22 3.09
CA TYR A 113 2.85 12.20 2.32
C TYR A 113 4.36 11.90 2.34
N GLU A 114 4.90 11.48 3.48
CA GLU A 114 6.30 11.04 3.57
C GLU A 114 6.55 9.79 2.73
N LEU A 115 5.66 8.79 2.80
CA LEU A 115 5.71 7.58 2.00
C LEU A 115 5.67 7.90 0.50
N ARG A 116 4.75 8.77 0.06
CA ARG A 116 4.67 9.28 -1.32
C ARG A 116 5.98 9.89 -1.78
N LYS A 117 6.60 10.74 -0.94
CA LYS A 117 7.88 11.37 -1.24
C LYS A 117 9.00 10.35 -1.39
N ASN A 118 9.01 9.33 -0.52
CA ASN A 118 9.99 8.26 -0.56
C ASN A 118 9.80 7.38 -1.82
N TYR A 119 8.56 7.02 -2.18
CA TYR A 119 8.26 6.28 -3.42
C TYR A 119 8.75 7.03 -4.65
N LYS A 120 8.45 8.33 -4.75
CA LYS A 120 8.92 9.16 -5.88
C LYS A 120 10.44 9.26 -5.96
N LYS A 121 11.15 9.36 -4.82
CA LYS A 121 12.62 9.36 -4.79
C LYS A 121 13.22 8.03 -5.26
N LEU A 122 12.52 6.94 -5.01
CA LEU A 122 12.94 5.59 -5.39
C LEU A 122 12.44 5.18 -6.78
N ASN A 123 11.76 6.08 -7.51
CA ASN A 123 11.09 5.79 -8.78
C ASN A 123 10.04 4.67 -8.72
N PHE A 124 9.41 4.48 -7.56
CA PHE A 124 8.26 3.61 -7.40
C PHE A 124 6.97 4.29 -7.87
N SER A 125 6.02 3.48 -8.33
CA SER A 125 4.66 3.96 -8.53
C SER A 125 4.06 4.40 -7.20
N SER A 126 3.69 5.67 -7.10
CA SER A 126 2.98 6.22 -5.93
C SER A 126 1.47 6.10 -6.06
N THR A 127 0.96 5.39 -7.07
CA THR A 127 -0.45 5.29 -7.45
C THR A 127 -1.34 4.86 -6.28
N GLU A 128 -0.95 3.83 -5.53
CA GLU A 128 -1.73 3.35 -4.38
C GLU A 128 -1.75 4.36 -3.23
N VAL A 129 -0.62 5.02 -2.98
CA VAL A 129 -0.51 6.06 -1.94
C VAL A 129 -1.34 7.27 -2.32
N ASP A 130 -1.27 7.69 -3.59
CA ASP A 130 -2.06 8.81 -4.12
C ASP A 130 -3.56 8.52 -4.05
N LEU A 131 -3.98 7.29 -4.37
CA LEU A 131 -5.37 6.84 -4.21
C LEU A 131 -5.83 6.88 -2.75
N GLN A 132 -4.99 6.44 -1.82
CA GLN A 132 -5.32 6.46 -0.40
C GLN A 132 -5.48 7.89 0.13
N ILE A 133 -4.60 8.81 -0.27
CA ILE A 133 -4.72 10.24 0.08
C ILE A 133 -6.03 10.82 -0.47
N LEU A 134 -6.34 10.57 -1.76
CA LEU A 134 -7.60 11.03 -2.37
C LEU A 134 -8.82 10.44 -1.68
N LYS A 135 -8.77 9.16 -1.28
CA LYS A 135 -9.84 8.48 -0.55
C LYS A 135 -10.10 9.14 0.81
N ILE A 136 -9.05 9.43 1.58
CA ILE A 136 -9.18 10.13 2.87
C ILE A 136 -9.81 11.51 2.67
N PHE A 137 -9.37 12.26 1.64
CA PHE A 137 -9.92 13.58 1.35
C PHE A 137 -11.37 13.54 0.87
N SER A 138 -11.75 12.53 0.11
CA SER A 138 -13.11 12.36 -0.41
C SER A 138 -14.11 11.79 0.62
N PHE A 139 -13.62 11.17 1.70
CA PHE A 139 -14.43 10.47 2.68
C PHE A 139 -15.49 11.34 3.38
N PRO A 140 -15.22 12.60 3.80
CA PRO A 140 -16.24 13.47 4.38
C PRO A 140 -17.40 13.74 3.42
N PHE A 141 -17.12 13.96 2.14
CA PHE A 141 -18.15 14.17 1.11
C PHE A 141 -19.01 12.91 0.90
N TYR A 142 -18.36 11.75 0.91
CA TYR A 142 -19.04 10.46 0.84
C TYR A 142 -20.01 10.28 2.02
N LEU A 143 -19.56 10.57 3.25
CA LEU A 143 -20.41 10.46 4.44
C LEU A 143 -21.61 11.41 4.39
N LEU A 144 -21.41 12.65 3.96
CA LEU A 144 -22.47 13.63 3.81
C LEU A 144 -23.53 13.14 2.81
N LEU A 145 -23.11 12.65 1.64
CA LEU A 145 -24.01 12.13 0.62
C LEU A 145 -24.76 10.87 1.09
N MET A 146 -24.10 9.98 1.83
CA MET A 146 -24.73 8.79 2.42
C MET A 146 -25.79 9.16 3.47
N THR A 147 -25.55 10.22 4.24
CA THR A 147 -26.53 10.73 5.21
C THR A 147 -27.77 11.29 4.51
N ILE A 148 -27.59 12.10 3.45
CA ILE A 148 -28.70 12.63 2.63
C ILE A 148 -29.47 11.48 1.98
N PHE A 149 -28.77 10.49 1.45
CA PHE A 149 -29.36 9.31 0.84
C PHE A 149 -30.26 8.54 1.82
N SER A 150 -29.74 8.25 3.01
CA SER A 150 -30.49 7.56 4.07
C SER A 150 -31.73 8.33 4.52
N ALA A 151 -31.60 9.65 4.71
CA ALA A 151 -32.71 10.52 5.04
C ALA A 151 -33.79 10.52 3.93
N SER A 152 -33.37 10.60 2.66
CA SER A 152 -34.28 10.58 1.51
C SER A 152 -35.05 9.27 1.41
N ILE A 153 -34.41 8.12 1.66
CA ILE A 153 -35.11 6.83 1.73
C ILE A 153 -36.15 6.83 2.84
N MET A 154 -35.79 7.26 4.05
CA MET A 154 -36.73 7.28 5.19
C MET A 154 -37.93 8.18 4.97
N LEU A 155 -37.75 9.35 4.34
CA LEU A 155 -38.82 10.31 4.08
C LEU A 155 -39.74 9.86 2.92
N ARG A 156 -39.15 9.30 1.86
CA ARG A 156 -39.92 8.96 0.64
C ARG A 156 -40.79 7.73 0.81
N ILE A 157 -40.36 6.74 1.54
CA ILE A 157 -41.06 5.45 1.64
C ILE A 157 -42.15 5.50 2.73
N LYS A 158 -43.01 6.54 2.70
CA LYS A 158 -44.21 6.58 3.53
C LYS A 158 -45.22 5.48 3.20
N GLN A 159 -45.22 5.00 1.95
CA GLN A 159 -46.20 4.03 1.41
C GLN A 159 -45.83 2.56 1.74
N LEU A 160 -44.61 2.27 2.11
CA LEU A 160 -44.25 0.92 2.55
C LEU A 160 -44.57 0.75 4.04
N ASN A 161 -45.57 -0.07 4.29
CA ASN A 161 -46.01 -0.41 5.65
C ASN A 161 -44.93 -1.22 6.41
N GLY A 162 -44.03 -0.52 7.10
CA GLY A 162 -43.09 -1.14 8.00
C GLY A 162 -41.73 -0.45 8.04
N VAL A 163 -41.24 -0.18 9.24
CA VAL A 163 -39.88 0.34 9.49
C VAL A 163 -38.82 -0.63 9.00
N THR A 164 -39.06 -1.93 9.15
CA THR A 164 -38.18 -3.01 8.75
C THR A 164 -37.84 -2.99 7.25
N THR A 165 -38.85 -2.74 6.40
CA THR A 165 -38.63 -2.67 4.92
C THR A 165 -37.74 -1.48 4.54
N LYS A 166 -37.87 -0.36 5.24
CA LYS A 166 -37.02 0.84 5.01
C LYS A 166 -35.56 0.56 5.38
N ILE A 167 -35.36 -0.09 6.54
CA ILE A 167 -34.03 -0.49 6.99
C ILE A 167 -33.40 -1.47 6.00
N PHE A 168 -34.15 -2.48 5.55
CA PHE A 168 -33.67 -3.46 4.56
C PHE A 168 -33.24 -2.80 3.24
N LEU A 169 -34.05 -1.87 2.70
CA LEU A 169 -33.71 -1.13 1.50
C LEU A 169 -32.45 -0.25 1.69
N GLY A 170 -32.36 0.44 2.83
CA GLY A 170 -31.17 1.23 3.16
C GLY A 170 -29.90 0.39 3.19
N LEU A 171 -29.95 -0.77 3.87
CA LEU A 171 -28.83 -1.73 3.89
C LEU A 171 -28.49 -2.26 2.50
N PHE A 172 -29.49 -2.66 1.72
CA PHE A 172 -29.31 -3.18 0.36
C PHE A 172 -28.57 -2.20 -0.55
N PHE A 173 -29.03 -0.95 -0.58
CA PHE A 173 -28.37 0.09 -1.38
C PHE A 173 -26.97 0.45 -0.84
N SER A 174 -26.79 0.43 0.48
CA SER A 174 -25.48 0.67 1.10
C SER A 174 -24.43 -0.36 0.64
N VAL A 175 -24.85 -1.64 0.57
CA VAL A 175 -23.98 -2.73 0.07
C VAL A 175 -23.62 -2.51 -1.42
N ILE A 176 -24.59 -2.12 -2.25
CA ILE A 176 -24.33 -1.83 -3.68
C ILE A 176 -23.31 -0.68 -3.82
N ILE A 177 -23.49 0.41 -3.08
CA ILE A 177 -22.59 1.57 -3.12
C ILE A 177 -21.18 1.17 -2.64
N TYR A 178 -21.11 0.35 -1.59
CA TYR A 178 -19.83 -0.17 -1.08
C TYR A 178 -19.07 -0.99 -2.14
N TYR A 179 -19.75 -1.92 -2.82
CA TYR A 179 -19.12 -2.70 -3.90
C TYR A 179 -18.72 -1.84 -5.09
N LEU A 180 -19.54 -0.85 -5.46
CA LEU A 180 -19.22 0.10 -6.51
C LEU A 180 -17.95 0.90 -6.16
N SER A 181 -17.81 1.35 -4.91
CA SER A 181 -16.63 2.06 -4.42
C SER A 181 -15.38 1.20 -4.46
N ASN A 182 -15.48 -0.05 -4.01
CA ASN A 182 -14.36 -0.99 -4.03
C ASN A 182 -13.94 -1.35 -5.46
N PHE A 183 -14.91 -1.56 -6.36
CA PHE A 183 -14.63 -1.83 -7.77
C PHE A 183 -13.91 -0.65 -8.45
N SER A 184 -14.41 0.57 -8.22
CA SER A 184 -13.77 1.80 -8.74
C SER A 184 -12.35 1.96 -8.20
N TYR A 185 -12.14 1.70 -6.91
CA TYR A 185 -10.81 1.71 -6.30
C TYR A 185 -9.86 0.67 -6.92
N ALA A 186 -10.34 -0.55 -7.16
CA ALA A 186 -9.56 -1.60 -7.81
C ALA A 186 -9.15 -1.24 -9.26
N LEU A 187 -10.01 -0.51 -9.99
CA LEU A 187 -9.64 0.02 -11.31
C LEU A 187 -8.55 1.09 -11.23
N GLY A 188 -8.56 1.90 -10.17
CA GLY A 188 -7.53 2.90 -9.92
C GLY A 188 -6.18 2.28 -9.55
N THR A 189 -6.17 1.29 -8.66
CA THR A 189 -4.92 0.57 -8.27
C THR A 189 -4.30 -0.20 -9.43
N SER A 190 -5.13 -0.71 -10.34
CA SER A 190 -4.68 -1.41 -11.56
C SER A 190 -4.23 -0.45 -12.67
N GLU A 191 -4.19 0.86 -12.43
CA GLU A 191 -3.86 1.91 -13.41
C GLU A 191 -4.74 1.91 -14.68
N ARG A 192 -5.89 1.21 -14.64
CA ARG A 192 -6.85 1.14 -15.74
C ARG A 192 -7.76 2.35 -15.83
N ALA A 193 -7.86 3.13 -14.74
CA ALA A 193 -8.63 4.35 -14.67
C ALA A 193 -7.81 5.48 -14.04
N PRO A 194 -8.01 6.75 -14.47
CA PRO A 194 -7.40 7.89 -13.80
C PRO A 194 -7.78 7.93 -12.31
N LEU A 195 -6.82 8.24 -11.43
CA LEU A 195 -6.98 8.22 -9.98
C LEU A 195 -8.20 9.02 -9.50
N VAL A 196 -8.39 10.21 -10.07
CA VAL A 196 -9.51 11.08 -9.72
C VAL A 196 -10.85 10.41 -10.06
N ILE A 197 -10.96 9.80 -11.23
CA ILE A 197 -12.18 9.10 -11.64
C ILE A 197 -12.43 7.90 -10.72
N ALA A 198 -11.42 7.12 -10.41
CA ALA A 198 -11.54 5.96 -9.54
C ALA A 198 -12.10 6.30 -8.15
N VAL A 199 -11.75 7.47 -7.60
CA VAL A 199 -12.21 7.88 -6.26
C VAL A 199 -13.54 8.63 -6.31
N PHE A 200 -13.73 9.52 -7.28
CA PHE A 200 -14.91 10.40 -7.33
C PHE A 200 -16.10 9.83 -8.08
N LEU A 201 -15.93 8.80 -8.93
CA LEU A 201 -17.03 8.19 -9.68
C LEU A 201 -18.18 7.70 -8.78
N PRO A 202 -17.96 6.92 -7.71
CA PRO A 202 -19.04 6.49 -6.82
C PRO A 202 -19.71 7.67 -6.10
N ILE A 203 -18.97 8.71 -5.74
CA ILE A 203 -19.47 9.93 -5.12
C ILE A 203 -20.38 10.67 -6.10
N PHE A 204 -19.97 10.77 -7.36
CA PHE A 204 -20.73 11.43 -8.41
C PHE A 204 -22.06 10.69 -8.69
N ILE A 205 -22.03 9.37 -8.80
CA ILE A 205 -23.24 8.55 -8.98
C ILE A 205 -24.19 8.74 -7.79
N LEU A 206 -23.66 8.68 -6.56
CA LEU A 206 -24.44 8.88 -5.34
C LEU A 206 -25.05 10.29 -5.28
N SER A 207 -24.33 11.30 -5.74
CA SER A 207 -24.80 12.69 -5.83
C SER A 207 -26.00 12.82 -6.77
N ILE A 208 -25.92 12.22 -7.97
CA ILE A 208 -27.04 12.21 -8.94
C ILE A 208 -28.26 11.51 -8.34
N ILE A 209 -28.07 10.35 -7.71
CA ILE A 209 -29.19 9.63 -7.07
C ILE A 209 -29.83 10.49 -5.99
N ASN A 210 -29.04 11.18 -5.17
CA ASN A 210 -29.57 12.08 -4.12
C ASN A 210 -30.36 13.23 -4.70
N ILE A 211 -29.89 13.87 -5.77
CA ILE A 211 -30.61 14.97 -6.43
C ILE A 211 -32.01 14.48 -6.92
N ILE A 212 -32.03 13.32 -7.59
CA ILE A 212 -33.28 12.74 -8.07
C ILE A 212 -34.25 12.42 -6.92
N LEU A 213 -33.72 11.86 -5.83
CA LEU A 213 -34.55 11.51 -4.66
C LEU A 213 -35.11 12.74 -3.96
N VAL A 214 -34.30 13.77 -3.77
CA VAL A 214 -34.70 15.03 -3.12
C VAL A 214 -35.73 15.77 -3.97
N GLN A 215 -35.54 15.88 -5.29
CA GLN A 215 -36.52 16.48 -6.18
C GLN A 215 -37.88 15.79 -6.08
N LYS A 216 -37.91 14.47 -6.12
CA LYS A 216 -39.16 13.69 -5.99
C LYS A 216 -39.83 13.77 -4.62
N ILE A 217 -39.10 14.19 -3.57
CA ILE A 217 -39.70 14.47 -2.24
C ILE A 217 -40.36 15.83 -2.25
N ASN A 218 -39.79 16.81 -2.96
CA ASN A 218 -40.28 18.19 -2.99
C ASN A 218 -41.50 18.37 -3.91
N GLU A 219 -41.72 17.47 -4.89
CA GLU A 219 -42.90 17.50 -5.80
C GLU A 219 -44.17 16.90 -5.17
N LYS A 220 -44.17 16.50 -3.91
CA LYS A 220 -45.32 16.00 -3.16
C LYS A 220 -45.71 16.92 -2.02
#